data_ba232eaedf0c2d4dce049af081cb2c04
#
_entry.id   ba232eaedf0c2d4dce049af081cb2c04
#
_cell.length_a   1.000
_cell.length_b   1.000
_cell.length_c   1.000
_cell.angle_alpha   90.00
_cell.angle_beta   90.00
_cell.angle_gamma   90.00
#
_symmetry.space_group_name_H-M   'P 1'
#
loop_
_entity.id
_entity.type
_entity.pdbx_description
1 polymer ?
#
loop_
_entity_poly.entity_id
_entity_poly.type
_entity_poly.pdbx_seq_one_letter_code
_entity_poly.pdbx_strand_id
1 'polypeptide(L)'
;ADIFGPSVPKMFQVEDARPYAEQIDGRDLIIPIEKYGIKLLSIGFFVDPDQATLWRGGMASNALKQLIGDADWGELDYFILDTPPGTSDIHLTLVQTLAITGAVIVSPPQQVALADARKGINMYTNDKVNVPILGLVENMSWFTPAELPENKYFIFGKEGAKQLAEEMNV
;
A
#
# COMPACT_ATOMS: atom_id res chain seq x y z
N ALA A 1 -3.44 -6.10 -2.29
CA ALA A 1 -4.48 -5.74 -1.31
C ALA A 1 -4.24 -4.31 -0.80
N ASP A 2 -5.30 -3.55 -0.65
CA ASP A 2 -5.30 -2.17 -0.13
C ASP A 2 -6.15 -2.12 1.13
N ILE A 3 -5.55 -1.60 2.20
CA ILE A 3 -6.15 -1.69 3.54
C ILE A 3 -6.75 -0.36 3.99
N PHE A 4 -6.39 0.74 3.34
CA PHE A 4 -6.80 2.06 3.83
C PHE A 4 -7.06 3.03 2.68
N GLY A 5 -8.33 3.21 2.35
CA GLY A 5 -8.77 4.25 1.42
C GLY A 5 -9.61 3.73 0.25
N PRO A 6 -10.39 4.59 -0.37
CA PRO A 6 -11.25 4.26 -1.49
C PRO A 6 -10.52 4.35 -2.85
N SER A 7 -9.20 4.58 -2.84
CA SER A 7 -8.46 5.01 -4.04
C SER A 7 -8.22 3.88 -5.04
N VAL A 8 -7.90 2.68 -4.57
CA VAL A 8 -7.54 1.55 -5.44
C VAL A 8 -8.70 1.15 -6.36
N PRO A 9 -9.97 0.99 -5.89
CA PRO A 9 -11.09 0.75 -6.80
C PRO A 9 -11.21 1.80 -7.91
N LYS A 10 -11.01 3.07 -7.57
CA LYS A 10 -11.07 4.17 -8.54
C LYS A 10 -9.92 4.15 -9.55
N MET A 11 -8.70 3.91 -9.07
CA MET A 11 -7.51 3.83 -9.93
C MET A 11 -7.61 2.70 -10.96
N PHE A 12 -8.26 1.60 -10.60
CA PHE A 12 -8.50 0.47 -11.48
C PHE A 12 -9.82 0.54 -12.25
N GLN A 13 -10.62 1.60 -12.06
CA GLN A 13 -11.95 1.79 -12.70
C GLN A 13 -12.88 0.60 -12.41
N VAL A 14 -12.99 0.23 -11.15
CA VAL A 14 -13.82 -0.88 -10.67
C VAL A 14 -14.61 -0.48 -9.41
N GLU A 15 -14.99 0.80 -9.28
CA GLU A 15 -15.70 1.35 -8.10
C GLU A 15 -17.05 0.64 -7.86
N ASP A 16 -17.71 0.22 -8.94
CA ASP A 16 -19.01 -0.44 -8.87
C ASP A 16 -18.89 -1.96 -8.65
N ALA A 17 -17.68 -2.51 -8.73
CA ALA A 17 -17.46 -3.92 -8.46
C ALA A 17 -17.63 -4.25 -6.98
N ARG A 18 -18.15 -5.44 -6.71
CA ARG A 18 -18.32 -5.91 -5.32
C ARG A 18 -17.75 -7.33 -5.22
N PRO A 19 -16.73 -7.53 -4.36
CA PRO A 19 -16.30 -8.87 -4.00
C PRO A 19 -17.48 -9.63 -3.38
N TYR A 20 -17.53 -10.92 -3.61
CA TYR A 20 -18.55 -11.80 -3.04
C TYR A 20 -17.90 -12.95 -2.30
N ALA A 21 -18.64 -13.60 -1.42
CA ALA A 21 -18.17 -14.80 -0.74
C ALA A 21 -18.65 -16.04 -1.51
N GLU A 22 -17.77 -17.02 -1.63
CA GLU A 22 -18.04 -18.33 -2.20
C GLU A 22 -17.53 -19.42 -1.30
N GLN A 23 -18.28 -20.53 -1.20
CA GLN A 23 -17.85 -21.68 -0.43
C GLN A 23 -16.94 -22.57 -1.26
N ILE A 24 -15.65 -22.59 -0.90
CA ILE A 24 -14.61 -23.39 -1.55
C ILE A 24 -14.02 -24.35 -0.50
N ASP A 25 -14.08 -25.64 -0.76
CA ASP A 25 -13.58 -26.69 0.14
C ASP A 25 -14.12 -26.57 1.59
N GLY A 26 -15.39 -26.16 1.72
CA GLY A 26 -16.06 -26.01 3.03
C GLY A 26 -15.69 -24.76 3.81
N ARG A 27 -14.98 -23.82 3.18
CA ARG A 27 -14.63 -22.50 3.74
C ARG A 27 -15.28 -21.40 2.91
N ASP A 28 -15.82 -20.39 3.59
CA ASP A 28 -16.31 -19.18 2.92
C ASP A 28 -15.11 -18.27 2.61
N LEU A 29 -14.81 -18.12 1.32
CA LEU A 29 -13.70 -17.29 0.84
C LEU A 29 -14.22 -16.07 0.09
N ILE A 30 -13.55 -14.95 0.24
CA ILE A 30 -13.80 -13.73 -0.51
C ILE A 30 -13.16 -13.89 -1.91
N ILE A 31 -13.95 -13.74 -2.95
CA ILE A 31 -13.45 -13.77 -4.32
C ILE A 31 -12.98 -12.36 -4.71
N PRO A 32 -11.67 -12.18 -4.99
CA PRO A 32 -11.12 -10.88 -5.39
C PRO A 32 -11.70 -10.40 -6.73
N ILE A 33 -11.74 -9.09 -6.91
CA ILE A 33 -12.05 -8.48 -8.21
C ILE A 33 -10.84 -8.68 -9.14
N GLU A 34 -11.09 -9.15 -10.35
CA GLU A 34 -10.03 -9.34 -11.34
C GLU A 34 -10.06 -8.23 -12.39
N LYS A 35 -8.94 -7.53 -12.55
CA LYS A 35 -8.78 -6.45 -13.54
C LYS A 35 -7.36 -6.42 -14.06
N TYR A 36 -7.20 -6.35 -15.36
CA TYR A 36 -5.90 -6.35 -16.06
C TYR A 36 -4.99 -7.55 -15.69
N GLY A 37 -5.58 -8.71 -15.40
CA GLY A 37 -4.83 -9.88 -14.94
C GLY A 37 -4.33 -9.78 -13.48
N ILE A 38 -4.85 -8.85 -12.71
CA ILE A 38 -4.49 -8.64 -11.30
C ILE A 38 -5.70 -8.89 -10.42
N LYS A 39 -5.53 -9.67 -9.36
CA LYS A 39 -6.53 -9.87 -8.30
C LYS A 39 -6.47 -8.72 -7.31
N LEU A 40 -7.59 -8.06 -7.09
CA LEU A 40 -7.72 -6.85 -6.27
C LEU A 40 -8.67 -7.08 -5.10
N LEU A 41 -8.21 -6.75 -3.91
CA LEU A 41 -9.07 -6.51 -2.75
C LEU A 41 -8.66 -5.20 -2.09
N SER A 42 -9.65 -4.36 -1.85
CA SER A 42 -9.50 -3.10 -1.13
C SER A 42 -10.62 -3.00 -0.11
N ILE A 43 -10.31 -2.39 1.02
CA ILE A 43 -11.36 -2.03 1.99
C ILE A 43 -12.41 -1.12 1.34
N GLY A 44 -12.03 -0.34 0.33
CA GLY A 44 -12.92 0.52 -0.42
C GLY A 44 -14.05 -0.20 -1.15
N PHE A 45 -13.97 -1.52 -1.36
CA PHE A 45 -15.08 -2.31 -1.90
C PHE A 45 -16.18 -2.60 -0.88
N PHE A 46 -15.89 -2.48 0.41
CA PHE A 46 -16.78 -2.86 1.51
C PHE A 46 -17.34 -1.66 2.28
N VAL A 47 -16.85 -0.46 1.96
CA VAL A 47 -17.23 0.78 2.63
C VAL A 47 -17.97 1.68 1.65
N ASP A 48 -19.07 2.27 2.11
CA ASP A 48 -19.79 3.29 1.35
C ASP A 48 -18.92 4.56 1.26
N PRO A 49 -18.61 5.09 0.06
CA PRO A 49 -17.80 6.29 -0.11
C PRO A 49 -18.33 7.51 0.65
N ASP A 50 -19.64 7.58 0.84
CA ASP A 50 -20.31 8.68 1.52
C ASP A 50 -20.37 8.51 3.05
N GLN A 51 -19.94 7.38 3.57
CA GLN A 51 -19.92 7.12 5.01
C GLN A 51 -18.48 7.22 5.54
N ALA A 52 -18.27 8.14 6.49
CA ALA A 52 -17.04 8.21 7.26
C ALA A 52 -16.94 6.99 8.19
N THR A 53 -16.34 5.91 7.70
CA THR A 53 -16.13 4.72 8.52
C THR A 53 -14.92 4.90 9.41
N LEU A 54 -15.15 5.02 10.71
CA LEU A 54 -14.10 5.10 11.72
C LEU A 54 -13.51 3.70 11.97
N TRP A 55 -12.46 3.36 11.25
CA TRP A 55 -11.68 2.16 11.53
C TRP A 55 -10.81 2.39 12.76
N ARG A 56 -11.20 1.82 13.87
CA ARG A 56 -10.38 1.84 15.09
C ARG A 56 -9.44 0.63 15.09
N GLY A 57 -8.17 0.86 15.45
CA GLY A 57 -7.05 -0.08 15.53
C GLY A 57 -7.38 -1.58 15.34
N GLY A 58 -8.03 -2.22 16.31
CA GLY A 58 -8.35 -3.64 16.23
C GLY A 58 -9.30 -4.05 15.10
N MET A 59 -10.20 -3.16 14.65
CA MET A 59 -11.10 -3.46 13.52
C MET A 59 -10.32 -3.48 12.20
N ALA A 60 -9.42 -2.52 12.01
CA ALA A 60 -8.59 -2.46 10.82
C ALA A 60 -7.64 -3.66 10.73
N SER A 61 -7.04 -4.07 11.86
CA SER A 61 -6.18 -5.26 11.92
C SER A 61 -6.94 -6.56 11.64
N ASN A 62 -8.19 -6.67 12.10
CA ASN A 62 -9.03 -7.84 11.80
C ASN A 62 -9.47 -7.85 10.32
N ALA A 63 -9.88 -6.72 9.77
CA ALA A 63 -10.21 -6.61 8.35
C ALA A 63 -9.00 -6.99 7.46
N LEU A 64 -7.81 -6.53 7.84
CA LEU A 64 -6.58 -6.92 7.17
C LEU A 64 -6.36 -8.43 7.17
N LYS A 65 -6.50 -9.07 8.32
CA LYS A 65 -6.34 -10.53 8.42
C LYS A 65 -7.34 -11.28 7.55
N GLN A 66 -8.58 -10.79 7.46
CA GLN A 66 -9.61 -11.35 6.59
C GLN A 66 -9.27 -11.16 5.11
N LEU A 67 -8.85 -9.95 4.70
CA LEU A 67 -8.45 -9.67 3.32
C LEU A 67 -7.25 -10.51 2.88
N ILE A 68 -6.37 -10.88 3.81
CA ILE A 68 -5.20 -11.73 3.52
C ILE A 68 -5.56 -13.22 3.57
N GLY A 69 -6.23 -13.65 4.63
CA GLY A 69 -6.40 -15.07 4.96
C GLY A 69 -7.69 -15.71 4.48
N ASP A 70 -8.75 -14.91 4.32
CA ASP A 70 -10.09 -15.40 3.96
C ASP A 70 -10.45 -15.05 2.51
N ALA A 71 -9.46 -14.76 1.66
CA ALA A 71 -9.66 -14.51 0.25
C ALA A 71 -9.05 -15.62 -0.62
N ASP A 72 -9.71 -15.93 -1.74
CA ASP A 72 -9.19 -16.83 -2.75
C ASP A 72 -8.19 -16.13 -3.66
N TRP A 73 -6.97 -16.00 -3.18
CA TRP A 73 -5.87 -15.45 -3.97
C TRP A 73 -5.36 -16.42 -5.04
N GLY A 74 -5.53 -17.75 -4.83
CA GLY A 74 -4.97 -18.78 -5.71
C GLY A 74 -3.44 -18.72 -5.76
N GLU A 75 -2.86 -19.12 -6.90
CA GLU A 75 -1.43 -19.00 -7.14
C GLU A 75 -1.10 -17.59 -7.60
N LEU A 76 -0.09 -16.97 -6.94
CA LEU A 76 0.37 -15.61 -7.22
C LEU A 76 1.89 -15.60 -7.41
N ASP A 77 2.37 -14.88 -8.43
CA ASP A 77 3.78 -14.54 -8.57
C ASP A 77 4.22 -13.49 -7.54
N TYR A 78 3.35 -12.50 -7.30
CA TYR A 78 3.58 -11.39 -6.38
C TYR A 78 2.32 -11.08 -5.57
N PHE A 79 2.51 -10.85 -4.28
CA PHE A 79 1.47 -10.33 -3.40
C PHE A 79 1.87 -8.95 -2.89
N ILE A 80 1.22 -7.91 -3.41
CA ILE A 80 1.52 -6.52 -3.10
C ILE A 80 0.48 -5.99 -2.10
N LEU A 81 0.97 -5.39 -1.03
CA LEU A 81 0.17 -4.76 0.01
C LEU A 81 0.40 -3.25 0.00
N ASP A 82 -0.65 -2.49 -0.28
CA ASP A 82 -0.64 -1.04 -0.15
C ASP A 82 -1.01 -0.68 1.30
N THR A 83 -0.04 -0.13 2.02
CA THR A 83 -0.17 0.17 3.44
C THR A 83 -0.53 1.62 3.68
N PRO A 84 -1.25 1.94 4.78
CA PRO A 84 -1.50 3.33 5.14
C PRO A 84 -0.19 4.07 5.42
N PRO A 85 -0.18 5.40 5.31
CA PRO A 85 0.99 6.19 5.63
C PRO A 85 1.35 6.11 7.11
N GLY A 86 2.62 6.34 7.40
CA GLY A 86 3.14 6.37 8.76
C GLY A 86 3.45 4.98 9.32
N THR A 87 3.44 4.88 10.65
CA THR A 87 3.72 3.66 11.41
C THR A 87 2.55 3.37 12.34
N SER A 88 1.83 2.27 12.13
CA SER A 88 0.63 1.92 12.89
C SER A 88 0.60 0.44 13.25
N ASP A 89 -0.36 0.04 14.07
CA ASP A 89 -0.62 -1.35 14.43
C ASP A 89 -0.90 -2.24 13.20
N ILE A 90 -1.33 -1.65 12.09
CA ILE A 90 -1.54 -2.36 10.82
C ILE A 90 -0.23 -2.93 10.29
N HIS A 91 0.84 -2.13 10.31
CA HIS A 91 2.17 -2.58 9.88
C HIS A 91 2.71 -3.71 10.75
N LEU A 92 2.52 -3.62 12.07
CA LEU A 92 2.89 -4.70 12.99
C LEU A 92 2.06 -5.97 12.73
N THR A 93 0.77 -5.82 12.48
CA THR A 93 -0.11 -6.94 12.13
C THR A 93 0.34 -7.62 10.84
N LEU A 94 0.74 -6.85 9.83
CA LEU A 94 1.27 -7.38 8.57
C LEU A 94 2.51 -8.26 8.78
N VAL A 95 3.51 -7.73 9.46
CA VAL A 95 4.77 -8.47 9.69
C VAL A 95 4.60 -9.68 10.61
N GLN A 96 3.55 -9.69 11.43
CA GLN A 96 3.20 -10.84 12.27
C GLN A 96 2.38 -11.90 11.51
N THR A 97 1.69 -11.50 10.44
CA THR A 97 0.79 -12.38 9.69
C THR A 97 1.45 -12.97 8.45
N LEU A 98 2.39 -12.26 7.86
CA LEU A 98 3.03 -12.61 6.60
C LEU A 98 4.56 -12.62 6.70
N ALA A 99 5.17 -13.55 5.98
CA ALA A 99 6.62 -13.52 5.71
C ALA A 99 6.88 -12.52 4.57
N ILE A 100 7.07 -11.25 4.93
CA ILE A 100 7.26 -10.16 3.95
C ILE A 100 8.66 -10.25 3.35
N THR A 101 8.75 -10.33 2.04
CA THR A 101 10.02 -10.40 1.30
C THR A 101 10.79 -9.08 1.38
N GLY A 102 10.09 -7.95 1.38
CA GLY A 102 10.69 -6.62 1.51
C GLY A 102 9.67 -5.50 1.36
N ALA A 103 10.10 -4.30 1.66
CA ALA A 103 9.28 -3.09 1.56
C ALA A 103 9.87 -2.13 0.53
N VAL A 104 8.99 -1.47 -0.23
CA VAL A 104 9.33 -0.34 -1.10
C VAL A 104 8.73 0.91 -0.46
N ILE A 105 9.55 1.92 -0.27
CA ILE A 105 9.12 3.19 0.31
C ILE A 105 8.86 4.18 -0.81
N VAL A 106 7.64 4.73 -0.84
CA VAL A 106 7.25 5.73 -1.84
C VAL A 106 7.06 7.08 -1.15
N SER A 107 7.72 8.12 -1.65
CA SER A 107 7.62 9.47 -1.08
C SER A 107 7.83 10.54 -2.16
N PRO A 108 7.17 11.69 -2.09
CA PRO A 108 7.60 12.87 -2.82
C PRO A 108 8.90 13.43 -2.22
N PRO A 109 9.63 14.30 -2.94
CA PRO A 109 10.92 14.84 -2.48
C PRO A 109 10.84 15.87 -1.35
N GLN A 110 9.64 16.18 -0.86
CA GLN A 110 9.42 17.16 0.22
C GLN A 110 9.98 16.66 1.55
N GLN A 111 10.67 17.53 2.29
CA GLN A 111 11.30 17.20 3.57
C GLN A 111 10.30 16.66 4.62
N VAL A 112 9.07 17.18 4.62
CA VAL A 112 8.03 16.71 5.55
C VAL A 112 7.65 15.25 5.25
N ALA A 113 7.46 14.89 3.98
CA ALA A 113 7.16 13.53 3.57
C ALA A 113 8.34 12.58 3.80
N LEU A 114 9.57 13.04 3.55
CA LEU A 114 10.80 12.28 3.79
C LEU A 114 11.01 11.99 5.28
N ALA A 115 10.57 12.87 6.18
CA ALA A 115 10.60 12.60 7.62
C ALA A 115 9.72 11.40 8.01
N ASP A 116 8.55 11.24 7.39
CA ASP A 116 7.69 10.08 7.60
C ASP A 116 8.23 8.82 6.89
N ALA A 117 8.78 8.97 5.69
CA ALA A 117 9.47 7.88 4.99
C ALA A 117 10.62 7.31 5.84
N ARG A 118 11.42 8.18 6.47
CA ARG A 118 12.50 7.80 7.40
C ARG A 118 11.98 6.97 8.58
N LYS A 119 10.85 7.36 9.17
CA LYS A 119 10.21 6.58 10.25
C LYS A 119 9.77 5.20 9.76
N GLY A 120 9.21 5.13 8.56
CA GLY A 120 8.82 3.86 7.92
C GLY A 120 10.02 2.94 7.72
N ILE A 121 11.13 3.46 7.18
CA ILE A 121 12.37 2.69 7.02
C ILE A 121 12.84 2.15 8.37
N ASN A 122 12.96 3.01 9.38
CA ASN A 122 13.41 2.61 10.72
C ASN A 122 12.48 1.55 11.37
N MET A 123 11.18 1.62 11.11
CA MET A 123 10.23 0.62 11.59
C MET A 123 10.50 -0.74 10.95
N TYR A 124 10.63 -0.80 9.63
CA TYR A 124 10.85 -2.06 8.91
C TYR A 124 12.23 -2.67 9.19
N THR A 125 13.27 -1.83 9.33
CA THR A 125 14.65 -2.28 9.59
C THR A 125 14.94 -2.55 11.07
N ASN A 126 14.00 -2.28 11.97
CA ASN A 126 14.15 -2.60 13.39
C ASN A 126 14.37 -4.10 13.60
N ASP A 127 15.24 -4.49 14.52
CA ASP A 127 15.60 -5.90 14.81
C ASP A 127 14.40 -6.82 15.08
N LYS A 128 13.31 -6.27 15.61
CA LYS A 128 12.09 -7.04 15.92
C LYS A 128 11.20 -7.26 14.69
N VAL A 129 11.31 -6.43 13.67
CA VAL A 129 10.53 -6.46 12.43
C VAL A 129 11.34 -7.09 11.32
N ASN A 130 12.56 -6.62 11.13
CA ASN A 130 13.59 -7.16 10.23
C ASN A 130 13.09 -7.42 8.80
N VAL A 131 12.38 -6.45 8.22
CA VAL A 131 11.95 -6.47 6.83
C VAL A 131 12.92 -5.62 6.01
N PRO A 132 13.59 -6.18 4.99
CA PRO A 132 14.52 -5.42 4.16
C PRO A 132 13.80 -4.35 3.35
N ILE A 133 14.45 -3.19 3.19
CA ILE A 133 14.00 -2.17 2.24
C ILE A 133 14.59 -2.50 0.86
N LEU A 134 13.73 -2.74 -0.12
CA LEU A 134 14.14 -3.06 -1.49
C LEU A 134 14.53 -1.82 -2.27
N GLY A 135 14.07 -0.65 -1.84
CA GLY A 135 14.39 0.64 -2.43
C GLY A 135 13.40 1.72 -2.09
N LEU A 136 13.73 2.94 -2.53
CA LEU A 136 12.86 4.11 -2.45
C LEU A 136 12.42 4.54 -3.84
N VAL A 137 11.16 4.93 -3.95
CA VAL A 137 10.60 5.54 -5.16
C VAL A 137 10.30 7.01 -4.85
N GLU A 138 11.00 7.91 -5.53
CA GLU A 138 10.65 9.33 -5.50
C GLU A 138 9.50 9.60 -6.46
N ASN A 139 8.32 9.75 -5.92
CA ASN A 139 7.11 10.08 -6.68
C ASN A 139 6.94 11.60 -6.75
N MET A 140 6.22 12.08 -7.77
CA MET A 140 5.98 13.51 -8.00
C MET A 140 7.28 14.34 -8.09
N SER A 141 8.35 13.71 -8.63
CA SER A 141 9.69 14.30 -8.71
C SER A 141 9.74 15.54 -9.57
N TRP A 142 8.94 15.60 -10.64
CA TRP A 142 8.81 16.78 -11.49
C TRP A 142 7.48 16.80 -12.24
N PHE A 143 7.15 17.97 -12.75
CA PHE A 143 6.05 18.19 -13.68
C PHE A 143 6.61 18.64 -15.04
N THR A 144 6.11 18.05 -16.11
CA THR A 144 6.41 18.46 -17.48
C THR A 144 5.09 18.86 -18.15
N PRO A 145 4.89 20.14 -18.48
CA PRO A 145 3.68 20.56 -19.20
C PRO A 145 3.70 20.05 -20.65
N ALA A 146 2.53 19.77 -21.18
CA ALA A 146 2.40 19.25 -22.56
C ALA A 146 2.93 20.23 -23.61
N GLU A 147 2.81 21.52 -23.34
CA GLU A 147 3.24 22.62 -24.22
C GLU A 147 4.76 22.81 -24.23
N LEU A 148 5.46 22.31 -23.21
CA LEU A 148 6.90 22.43 -23.03
C LEU A 148 7.52 21.10 -22.63
N PRO A 149 7.55 20.11 -23.53
CA PRO A 149 7.91 18.72 -23.20
C PRO A 149 9.36 18.53 -22.75
N GLU A 150 10.24 19.48 -23.06
CA GLU A 150 11.63 19.47 -22.63
C GLU A 150 11.86 20.08 -21.23
N ASN A 151 10.83 20.72 -20.66
CA ASN A 151 10.96 21.42 -19.38
C ASN A 151 10.53 20.52 -18.22
N LYS A 152 11.32 20.52 -17.15
CA LYS A 152 11.01 19.85 -15.89
C LYS A 152 10.92 20.86 -14.76
N TYR A 153 9.79 20.86 -14.08
CA TYR A 153 9.53 21.73 -12.94
C TYR A 153 9.50 20.91 -11.65
N PHE A 154 10.43 21.15 -10.76
CA PHE A 154 10.60 20.45 -9.49
C PHE A 154 9.78 21.12 -8.39
N ILE A 155 8.44 21.00 -8.48
CA ILE A 155 7.49 21.72 -7.62
C ILE A 155 7.68 21.35 -6.13
N PHE A 156 7.97 20.11 -5.84
CA PHE A 156 8.08 19.58 -4.48
C PHE A 156 9.53 19.42 -3.99
N GLY A 157 10.49 19.85 -4.76
CA GLY A 157 11.92 19.65 -4.47
C GLY A 157 12.58 18.67 -5.44
N LYS A 158 13.84 18.37 -5.23
CA LYS A 158 14.64 17.55 -6.15
C LYS A 158 15.53 16.58 -5.35
N GLU A 159 15.53 15.32 -5.79
CA GLU A 159 16.43 14.27 -5.29
C GLU A 159 16.34 14.01 -3.77
N GLY A 160 15.22 14.36 -3.13
CA GLY A 160 15.08 14.18 -1.69
C GLY A 160 15.06 12.72 -1.26
N ALA A 161 14.38 11.85 -2.02
CA ALA A 161 14.38 10.42 -1.73
C ALA A 161 15.72 9.76 -2.01
N LYS A 162 16.46 10.25 -3.02
CA LYS A 162 17.83 9.79 -3.29
C LYS A 162 18.76 10.09 -2.12
N GLN A 163 18.71 11.32 -1.60
CA GLN A 163 19.51 11.71 -0.44
C GLN A 163 19.14 10.84 0.78
N LEU A 164 17.85 10.61 1.00
CA LEU A 164 17.39 9.74 2.10
C LEU A 164 17.90 8.30 1.94
N ALA A 165 17.88 7.76 0.72
CA ALA A 165 18.37 6.42 0.44
C ALA A 165 19.88 6.30 0.75
N GLU A 166 20.67 7.28 0.33
CA GLU A 166 22.11 7.35 0.61
C GLU A 166 22.38 7.44 2.12
N GLU A 167 21.64 8.31 2.85
CA GLU A 167 21.78 8.47 4.30
C GLU A 167 21.40 7.21 5.09
N MET A 168 20.39 6.49 4.64
CA MET A 168 19.87 5.28 5.30
C MET A 168 20.54 4.00 4.81
N ASN A 169 21.39 4.09 3.80
CA ASN A 169 22.07 2.97 3.14
C ASN A 169 21.08 1.88 2.64
N VAL A 170 20.06 2.30 1.90
CA VAL A 170 18.99 1.46 1.33
C VAL A 170 18.80 1.75 -0.17
#